data_7006d129acb03d21b9a9be509c90fb2c
#
_entry.id   7006d129acb03d21b9a9be509c90fb2c
#
_cell.length_a   1.000
_cell.length_b   1.000
_cell.length_c   1.000
_cell.angle_alpha   90.00
_cell.angle_beta   90.00
_cell.angle_gamma   90.00
#
_symmetry.space_group_name_H-M   'P 1'
#
loop_
_entity.id
_entity.type
_entity.pdbx_description
1 polymer ?
#
loop_
_entity_poly.entity_id
_entity_poly.type
_entity_poly.pdbx_seq_one_letter_code
_entity_poly.pdbx_strand_id
1 'polypeptide(L)'
;IARWETLYLNAAQSEQEDSCQRLPVLIVSKLCRTVFSEYAATVLGEGPRQDWLREVLRRLEPARERAVQFQLTGGECFIKPVLAQGGAFDFLAIPRSHFLPLARDLYGRITDAATLAMTLREGWYYTLAERRTVDTGGALTIRSHLYRSRERGNLGTEVPLNALEEYAAFAPELV
;
A
#
# COMPACT_ATOMS: atom_id res chain seq x y z
N ILE A 1 -3.43 0.80 -16.47
CA ILE A 1 -3.29 0.14 -15.15
C ILE A 1 -4.55 -0.66 -14.86
N ALA A 2 -5.74 -0.06 -14.77
CA ALA A 2 -6.98 -0.75 -14.45
C ALA A 2 -7.23 -2.03 -15.29
N ARG A 3 -6.96 -2.00 -16.61
CA ARG A 3 -7.08 -3.17 -17.46
C ARG A 3 -6.12 -4.30 -17.07
N TRP A 4 -4.89 -3.99 -16.67
CA TRP A 4 -3.91 -4.99 -16.24
C TRP A 4 -4.27 -5.58 -14.88
N GLU A 5 -4.74 -4.76 -13.94
CA GLU A 5 -5.25 -5.22 -12.65
C GLU A 5 -6.45 -6.15 -12.84
N THR A 6 -7.39 -5.80 -13.73
CA THR A 6 -8.54 -6.65 -14.08
C THR A 6 -8.10 -8.00 -14.65
N LEU A 7 -7.15 -8.02 -15.57
CA LEU A 7 -6.60 -9.26 -16.16
C LEU A 7 -5.85 -10.10 -15.12
N TYR A 8 -5.06 -9.45 -14.25
CA TYR A 8 -4.33 -10.14 -13.20
C TYR A 8 -5.27 -10.77 -12.16
N LEU A 9 -6.28 -10.05 -11.73
CA LEU A 9 -7.27 -10.53 -10.76
C LEU A 9 -8.30 -11.49 -11.36
N ASN A 10 -8.27 -11.67 -12.69
CA ASN A 10 -9.30 -12.39 -13.43
C ASN A 10 -10.73 -11.87 -13.11
N ALA A 11 -10.82 -10.55 -12.94
CA ALA A 11 -12.05 -9.86 -12.60
C ALA A 11 -12.90 -9.50 -13.83
N ALA A 12 -12.57 -10.06 -15.02
CA ALA A 12 -13.40 -9.91 -16.20
C ALA A 12 -14.75 -10.62 -15.93
N GLN A 13 -15.77 -9.83 -15.76
CA GLN A 13 -17.16 -10.30 -15.68
C GLN A 13 -17.60 -10.77 -17.08
N SER A 14 -17.25 -11.97 -17.47
CA SER A 14 -17.96 -12.65 -18.53
C SER A 14 -18.87 -13.69 -17.88
N GLU A 15 -20.14 -13.66 -18.18
CA GLU A 15 -21.13 -14.69 -17.82
C GLU A 15 -20.82 -16.06 -18.47
N GLN A 16 -19.80 -16.14 -19.30
CA GLN A 16 -19.24 -17.38 -19.81
C GLN A 16 -18.16 -17.84 -18.85
N GLU A 17 -18.25 -19.08 -18.40
CA GLU A 17 -17.19 -19.81 -17.71
C GLU A 17 -15.92 -19.71 -18.53
N ASP A 18 -15.14 -18.65 -18.29
CA ASP A 18 -13.87 -18.45 -18.93
C ASP A 18 -12.89 -19.44 -18.28
N SER A 19 -12.55 -20.48 -19.01
CA SER A 19 -11.49 -21.42 -18.68
C SER A 19 -10.11 -20.76 -18.71
N CYS A 20 -10.05 -19.45 -18.48
CA CYS A 20 -8.85 -18.66 -18.47
C CYS A 20 -7.87 -19.24 -17.45
N GLN A 21 -6.73 -19.69 -17.92
CA GLN A 21 -5.70 -20.41 -17.15
C GLN A 21 -4.99 -19.50 -16.13
N ARG A 22 -5.50 -18.30 -15.84
CA ARG A 22 -4.87 -17.30 -14.95
C ARG A 22 -3.39 -17.06 -15.29
N LEU A 23 -3.03 -17.08 -16.57
CA LEU A 23 -1.66 -16.94 -17.04
C LEU A 23 -0.94 -15.72 -16.46
N PRO A 24 -1.56 -14.53 -16.37
CA PRO A 24 -0.90 -13.38 -15.75
C PRO A 24 -0.47 -13.64 -14.31
N VAL A 25 -1.32 -14.29 -13.51
CA VAL A 25 -0.99 -14.64 -12.11
C VAL A 25 0.14 -15.65 -12.06
N LEU A 26 0.11 -16.67 -12.92
CA LEU A 26 1.17 -17.70 -12.96
C LEU A 26 2.52 -17.10 -13.37
N ILE A 27 2.54 -16.22 -14.37
CA ILE A 27 3.76 -15.54 -14.82
C ILE A 27 4.34 -14.67 -13.70
N VAL A 28 3.51 -13.81 -13.09
CA VAL A 28 3.94 -12.94 -12.00
C VAL A 28 4.43 -13.75 -10.80
N SER A 29 3.72 -14.81 -10.41
CA SER A 29 4.13 -15.68 -9.30
C SER A 29 5.46 -16.39 -9.59
N LYS A 30 5.67 -16.84 -10.84
CA LYS A 30 6.93 -17.44 -11.25
C LYS A 30 8.09 -16.46 -11.17
N LEU A 31 7.89 -15.23 -11.69
CA LEU A 31 8.89 -14.16 -11.64
C LEU A 31 9.24 -13.78 -10.21
N CYS A 32 8.24 -13.59 -9.35
CA CYS A 32 8.47 -13.31 -7.92
C CYS A 32 9.28 -14.40 -7.24
N ARG A 33 8.93 -15.68 -7.45
CA ARG A 33 9.70 -16.81 -6.91
C ARG A 33 11.14 -16.81 -7.41
N THR A 34 11.37 -16.52 -8.68
CA THR A 34 12.73 -16.44 -9.24
C THR A 34 13.53 -15.31 -8.62
N VAL A 35 12.94 -14.13 -8.43
CA VAL A 35 13.61 -12.99 -7.80
C VAL A 35 13.99 -13.27 -6.34
N PHE A 36 13.11 -13.96 -5.59
CA PHE A 36 13.31 -14.17 -4.15
C PHE A 36 13.89 -15.53 -3.78
N SER A 37 14.08 -16.45 -4.74
CA SER A 37 14.61 -17.80 -4.46
C SER A 37 16.02 -17.81 -3.84
N GLU A 38 16.85 -16.83 -4.22
CA GLU A 38 18.23 -16.70 -3.74
C GLU A 38 18.46 -15.39 -3.00
N TYR A 39 17.39 -14.62 -2.75
CA TYR A 39 17.52 -13.36 -2.06
C TYR A 39 17.67 -13.56 -0.56
N ALA A 40 18.77 -13.05 -0.01
CA ALA A 40 19.00 -12.96 1.43
C ALA A 40 19.51 -11.57 1.78
N ALA A 41 18.86 -10.92 2.77
CA ALA A 41 19.36 -9.70 3.37
C ALA A 41 20.01 -10.03 4.71
N THR A 42 21.27 -9.63 4.90
CA THR A 42 22.03 -9.90 6.11
C THR A 42 22.44 -8.59 6.78
N VAL A 43 22.20 -8.48 8.08
CA VAL A 43 22.72 -7.39 8.90
C VAL A 43 24.04 -7.86 9.54
N LEU A 44 25.12 -7.17 9.21
CA LEU A 44 26.44 -7.46 9.75
C LEU A 44 26.61 -6.85 11.14
N GLY A 45 27.35 -7.52 12.00
CA GLY A 45 27.65 -7.10 13.36
C GLY A 45 26.63 -7.52 14.39
N GLU A 46 26.85 -7.12 15.64
CA GLU A 46 26.04 -7.47 16.81
C GLU A 46 25.70 -6.22 17.62
N GLY A 47 24.59 -6.25 18.35
CA GLY A 47 24.14 -5.19 19.24
C GLY A 47 22.70 -4.75 18.98
N PRO A 48 22.14 -3.89 19.87
CA PRO A 48 20.74 -3.51 19.83
C PRO A 48 20.27 -2.87 18.51
N ARG A 49 21.14 -2.11 17.85
CA ARG A 49 20.84 -1.49 16.54
C ARG A 49 20.74 -2.54 15.44
N GLN A 50 21.63 -3.52 15.45
CA GLN A 50 21.63 -4.62 14.49
C GLN A 50 20.42 -5.52 14.68
N ASP A 51 20.03 -5.79 15.92
CA ASP A 51 18.84 -6.58 16.24
C ASP A 51 17.57 -5.86 15.79
N TRP A 52 17.49 -4.55 16.00
CA TRP A 52 16.41 -3.72 15.47
C TRP A 52 16.37 -3.75 13.93
N LEU A 53 17.49 -3.65 13.24
CA LEU A 53 17.56 -3.74 11.78
C LEU A 53 17.13 -5.12 11.26
N ARG A 54 17.52 -6.21 11.93
CA ARG A 54 17.06 -7.58 11.58
C ARG A 54 15.54 -7.67 11.68
N GLU A 55 14.95 -7.13 12.74
CA GLU A 55 13.51 -7.13 12.92
C GLU A 55 12.80 -6.27 11.84
N VAL A 56 13.34 -5.10 11.50
CA VAL A 56 12.83 -4.25 10.40
C VAL A 56 12.87 -5.02 9.07
N LEU A 57 13.98 -5.69 8.75
CA LEU A 57 14.11 -6.47 7.53
C LEU A 57 13.11 -7.63 7.49
N ARG A 58 12.95 -8.36 8.60
CA ARG A 58 11.99 -9.46 8.72
C ARG A 58 10.54 -8.99 8.47
N ARG A 59 10.17 -7.81 8.98
CA ARG A 59 8.85 -7.21 8.74
C ARG A 59 8.68 -6.67 7.33
N LEU A 60 9.76 -6.23 6.70
CA LEU A 60 9.74 -5.71 5.32
C LEU A 60 9.55 -6.85 4.29
N GLU A 61 9.97 -8.07 4.61
CA GLU A 61 10.00 -9.20 3.67
C GLU A 61 8.65 -9.46 2.96
N PRO A 62 7.50 -9.61 3.67
CA PRO A 62 6.21 -9.84 3.02
C PRO A 62 5.78 -8.66 2.13
N ALA A 63 6.12 -7.42 2.53
CA ALA A 63 5.81 -6.23 1.75
C ALA A 63 6.62 -6.17 0.46
N ARG A 64 7.86 -6.63 0.45
CA ARG A 64 8.73 -6.66 -0.74
C ARG A 64 8.23 -7.61 -1.81
N GLU A 65 7.85 -8.83 -1.44
CA GLU A 65 7.27 -9.77 -2.39
C GLU A 65 6.00 -9.20 -3.03
N ARG A 66 5.13 -8.62 -2.20
CA ARG A 66 3.91 -7.96 -2.66
C ARG A 66 4.20 -6.76 -3.56
N ALA A 67 5.26 -5.99 -3.24
CA ALA A 67 5.69 -4.86 -4.04
C ALA A 67 6.12 -5.26 -5.44
N VAL A 68 6.88 -6.35 -5.57
CA VAL A 68 7.27 -6.88 -6.90
C VAL A 68 6.05 -7.35 -7.69
N GLN A 69 5.08 -8.01 -7.05
CA GLN A 69 3.82 -8.39 -7.69
C GLN A 69 3.09 -7.15 -8.24
N PHE A 70 2.94 -6.10 -7.43
CA PHE A 70 2.29 -4.86 -7.85
C PHE A 70 3.08 -4.12 -8.93
N GLN A 71 4.41 -4.12 -8.87
CA GLN A 71 5.26 -3.52 -9.89
C GLN A 71 5.13 -4.24 -11.24
N LEU A 72 5.10 -5.56 -11.25
CA LEU A 72 4.93 -6.35 -12.47
C LEU A 72 3.54 -6.19 -13.09
N THR A 73 2.51 -5.91 -12.28
CA THR A 73 1.13 -5.73 -12.77
C THR A 73 0.77 -4.28 -13.07
N GLY A 74 1.26 -3.33 -12.28
CA GLY A 74 0.88 -1.91 -12.35
C GLY A 74 1.99 -0.97 -12.81
N GLY A 75 3.22 -1.47 -13.01
CA GLY A 75 4.39 -0.68 -13.42
C GLY A 75 5.10 0.04 -12.29
N GLU A 76 4.39 0.38 -11.22
CA GLU A 76 4.91 1.05 -10.02
C GLU A 76 4.29 0.46 -8.76
N CYS A 77 5.04 0.50 -7.66
CA CYS A 77 4.59 0.17 -6.33
C CYS A 77 5.29 1.06 -5.30
N PHE A 78 4.63 1.28 -4.19
CA PHE A 78 5.17 2.05 -3.07
C PHE A 78 5.12 1.21 -1.80
N ILE A 79 6.15 1.34 -0.97
CA ILE A 79 6.19 0.70 0.35
C ILE A 79 5.97 1.79 1.40
N LYS A 80 4.85 1.67 2.14
CA LYS A 80 4.47 2.60 3.18
C LYS A 80 4.82 2.02 4.55
N PRO A 81 5.66 2.69 5.36
CA PRO A 81 5.83 2.31 6.75
C PRO A 81 4.57 2.69 7.53
N VAL A 82 4.13 1.80 8.43
CA VAL A 82 3.00 2.00 9.34
C VAL A 82 3.42 1.63 10.75
N LEU A 83 2.81 2.27 11.74
CA LEU A 83 2.98 1.88 13.14
C LEU A 83 2.04 0.71 13.44
N ALA A 84 2.60 -0.42 13.85
CA ALA A 84 1.86 -1.55 14.38
C ALA A 84 1.57 -1.37 15.87
N GLN A 85 0.67 -2.18 16.41
CA GLN A 85 0.44 -2.23 17.86
C GLN A 85 1.75 -2.49 18.61
N GLY A 86 1.99 -1.75 19.70
CA GLY A 86 3.22 -1.85 20.48
C GLY A 86 4.38 -0.97 19.98
N GLY A 87 4.12 -0.04 19.04
CA GLY A 87 5.13 0.94 18.57
C GLY A 87 6.17 0.39 17.60
N ALA A 88 6.01 -0.84 17.14
CA ALA A 88 6.85 -1.41 16.10
C ALA A 88 6.45 -0.90 14.72
N PHE A 89 7.41 -0.81 13.79
CA PHE A 89 7.12 -0.52 12.40
C PHE A 89 6.72 -1.79 11.64
N ASP A 90 5.74 -1.64 10.76
CA ASP A 90 5.37 -2.62 9.75
C ASP A 90 5.36 -1.94 8.38
N PHE A 91 5.18 -2.71 7.30
CA PHE A 91 5.28 -2.20 5.95
C PHE A 91 4.11 -2.68 5.09
N LEU A 92 3.48 -1.74 4.37
CA LEU A 92 2.41 -2.05 3.42
C LEU A 92 2.88 -1.74 2.00
N ALA A 93 2.75 -2.72 1.11
CA ALA A 93 2.89 -2.49 -0.32
C ALA A 93 1.61 -1.82 -0.85
N ILE A 94 1.76 -0.68 -1.51
CA ILE A 94 0.66 0.12 -2.07
C ILE A 94 0.77 0.06 -3.59
N PRO A 95 -0.24 -0.44 -4.31
CA PRO A 95 -0.23 -0.43 -5.77
C PRO A 95 -0.36 0.99 -6.33
N ARG A 96 0.07 1.18 -7.56
CA ARG A 96 0.06 2.48 -8.24
C ARG A 96 -1.32 3.14 -8.26
N SER A 97 -2.38 2.35 -8.38
CA SER A 97 -3.77 2.84 -8.40
C SER A 97 -4.24 3.46 -7.08
N HIS A 98 -3.55 3.16 -5.97
CA HIS A 98 -3.89 3.64 -4.62
C HIS A 98 -2.87 4.65 -4.06
N PHE A 99 -1.94 5.11 -4.89
CA PHE A 99 -0.93 6.09 -4.52
C PHE A 99 -0.93 7.29 -5.47
N LEU A 100 -1.06 8.48 -4.92
CA LEU A 100 -1.13 9.75 -5.64
C LEU A 100 0.06 10.63 -5.23
N PRO A 101 1.15 10.72 -6.03
CA PRO A 101 2.19 11.72 -5.80
C PRO A 101 1.62 13.10 -6.15
N LEU A 102 1.60 14.02 -5.19
CA LEU A 102 1.03 15.35 -5.31
C LEU A 102 2.11 16.41 -5.59
N ALA A 103 3.29 16.27 -4.97
CA ALA A 103 4.42 17.16 -5.22
C ALA A 103 5.76 16.42 -5.17
N ARG A 104 6.75 16.98 -5.87
CA ARG A 104 8.14 16.52 -5.87
C ARG A 104 9.07 17.71 -5.69
N ASP A 105 10.22 17.48 -5.08
CA ASP A 105 11.31 18.45 -5.00
C ASP A 105 12.09 18.54 -6.33
N LEU A 106 13.09 19.41 -6.37
CA LEU A 106 13.97 19.60 -7.54
C LEU A 106 14.80 18.34 -7.89
N TYR A 107 14.92 17.39 -6.97
CA TYR A 107 15.63 16.12 -7.16
C TYR A 107 14.67 14.97 -7.55
N GLY A 108 13.39 15.28 -7.75
CA GLY A 108 12.37 14.28 -8.09
C GLY A 108 11.85 13.47 -6.90
N ARG A 109 12.24 13.78 -5.65
CA ARG A 109 11.76 13.09 -4.46
C ARG A 109 10.33 13.53 -4.17
N ILE A 110 9.50 12.58 -3.78
CA ILE A 110 8.10 12.86 -3.42
C ILE A 110 8.07 13.55 -2.06
N THR A 111 7.60 14.79 -2.03
CA THR A 111 7.44 15.61 -0.82
C THR A 111 6.01 15.69 -0.34
N ASP A 112 5.06 15.37 -1.20
CA ASP A 112 3.63 15.31 -0.88
C ASP A 112 2.99 14.15 -1.63
N ALA A 113 2.28 13.29 -0.92
CA ALA A 113 1.61 12.14 -1.49
C ALA A 113 0.36 11.77 -0.70
N ALA A 114 -0.63 11.21 -1.38
CA ALA A 114 -1.79 10.60 -0.75
C ALA A 114 -1.88 9.11 -1.06
N THR A 115 -2.30 8.32 -0.08
CA THR A 115 -2.66 6.92 -0.25
C THR A 115 -4.16 6.75 -0.01
N LEU A 116 -4.78 5.87 -0.79
CA LEU A 116 -6.19 5.54 -0.68
C LEU A 116 -6.36 4.08 -0.26
N ALA A 117 -7.15 3.83 0.78
CA ALA A 117 -7.53 2.49 1.19
C ALA A 117 -9.05 2.40 1.20
N MET A 118 -9.62 1.46 0.43
CA MET A 118 -11.07 1.33 0.29
C MET A 118 -11.56 0.04 0.93
N THR A 119 -12.58 0.15 1.76
CA THR A 119 -13.26 -0.96 2.43
C THR A 119 -14.75 -0.91 2.14
N LEU A 120 -15.36 -2.07 1.87
CA LEU A 120 -16.82 -2.20 1.73
C LEU A 120 -17.41 -2.69 3.05
N ARG A 121 -18.36 -1.93 3.64
CA ARG A 121 -19.10 -2.28 4.83
C ARG A 121 -20.58 -1.95 4.65
N GLU A 122 -21.45 -2.91 4.87
CA GLU A 122 -22.92 -2.73 4.85
C GLU A 122 -23.46 -2.02 3.59
N GLY A 123 -22.87 -2.33 2.43
CA GLY A 123 -23.23 -1.73 1.15
C GLY A 123 -22.75 -0.30 0.93
N TRP A 124 -21.82 0.18 1.78
CA TRP A 124 -21.11 1.46 1.61
C TRP A 124 -19.62 1.22 1.35
N TYR A 125 -19.06 1.98 0.44
CA TYR A 125 -17.62 2.09 0.23
C TYR A 125 -17.08 3.19 1.13
N TYR A 126 -16.16 2.82 2.02
CA TYR A 126 -15.41 3.74 2.84
C TYR A 126 -14.00 3.86 2.27
N THR A 127 -13.56 5.09 2.05
CA THR A 127 -12.21 5.38 1.53
C THR A 127 -11.45 6.20 2.54
N LEU A 128 -10.44 5.58 3.17
CA LEU A 128 -9.46 6.29 3.96
C LEU A 128 -8.45 6.94 3.01
N ALA A 129 -8.38 8.27 3.01
CA ALA A 129 -7.37 9.05 2.34
C ALA A 129 -6.35 9.55 3.36
N GLU A 130 -5.10 9.12 3.23
CA GLU A 130 -4.01 9.54 4.10
C GLU A 130 -3.01 10.34 3.28
N ARG A 131 -2.87 11.62 3.59
CA ARG A 131 -1.91 12.53 2.95
C ARG A 131 -0.68 12.68 3.83
N ARG A 132 0.49 12.51 3.22
CA ARG A 132 1.80 12.65 3.85
C ARG A 132 2.56 13.79 3.18
N THR A 133 2.91 14.79 3.95
CA THR A 133 3.66 15.97 3.49
C THR A 133 4.96 16.08 4.27
N VAL A 134 6.06 16.24 3.56
CA VAL A 134 7.39 16.51 4.14
C VAL A 134 7.72 17.97 3.87
N ASP A 135 7.97 18.73 4.90
CA ASP A 135 8.35 20.13 4.77
C ASP A 135 9.85 20.30 4.39
N THR A 136 10.27 21.54 4.21
CA THR A 136 11.66 21.88 3.87
C THR A 136 12.66 21.53 4.98
N GLY A 137 12.21 21.40 6.22
CA GLY A 137 13.00 20.97 7.37
C GLY A 137 13.09 19.45 7.52
N GLY A 138 12.33 18.69 6.70
CA GLY A 138 12.27 17.24 6.77
C GLY A 138 11.24 16.70 7.76
N ALA A 139 10.40 17.56 8.38
CA ALA A 139 9.33 17.11 9.25
C ALA A 139 8.19 16.51 8.43
N LEU A 140 7.68 15.35 8.88
CA LEU A 140 6.59 14.62 8.24
C LEU A 140 5.27 14.93 8.93
N THR A 141 4.30 15.43 8.18
CA THR A 141 2.91 15.57 8.63
C THR A 141 2.03 14.54 7.92
N ILE A 142 1.19 13.84 8.68
CA ILE A 142 0.23 12.86 8.17
C ILE A 142 -1.17 13.34 8.51
N ARG A 143 -2.04 13.50 7.49
CA ARG A 143 -3.45 13.84 7.65
C ARG A 143 -4.32 12.72 7.12
N SER A 144 -5.31 12.31 7.93
CA SER A 144 -6.21 11.21 7.62
C SER A 144 -7.64 11.71 7.51
N HIS A 145 -8.30 11.39 6.40
CA HIS A 145 -9.70 11.70 6.11
C HIS A 145 -10.43 10.43 5.70
N LEU A 146 -11.63 10.23 6.21
CA LEU A 146 -12.48 9.10 5.84
C LEU A 146 -13.68 9.60 5.03
N TYR A 147 -13.90 8.98 3.88
CA TYR A 147 -15.02 9.29 2.98
C TYR A 147 -15.93 8.09 2.85
N ARG A 148 -17.21 8.34 2.58
CA ARG A 148 -18.23 7.30 2.38
C ARG A 148 -19.04 7.56 1.12
N SER A 149 -19.22 6.51 0.29
CA SER A 149 -20.00 6.56 -0.95
C SER A 149 -20.83 5.29 -1.14
N ARG A 150 -21.91 5.37 -1.92
CA ARG A 150 -22.64 4.19 -2.44
C ARG A 150 -21.99 3.61 -3.69
N GLU A 151 -21.16 4.39 -4.37
CA GLU A 151 -20.53 4.03 -5.63
C GLU A 151 -19.06 3.73 -5.42
N ARG A 152 -18.60 2.60 -5.99
CA ARG A 152 -17.18 2.24 -5.97
C ARG A 152 -16.35 3.26 -6.77
N GLY A 153 -15.26 3.73 -6.17
CA GLY A 153 -14.33 4.68 -6.81
C GLY A 153 -14.78 6.15 -6.73
N ASN A 154 -15.95 6.43 -6.16
CA ASN A 154 -16.37 7.77 -5.79
C ASN A 154 -16.03 8.01 -4.31
N LEU A 155 -15.40 9.13 -3.98
CA LEU A 155 -15.10 9.46 -2.57
C LEU A 155 -16.37 9.72 -1.77
N GLY A 156 -17.34 10.45 -2.36
CA GLY A 156 -18.59 10.79 -1.70
C GLY A 156 -18.43 11.82 -0.60
N THR A 157 -19.04 11.59 0.57
CA THR A 157 -19.08 12.52 1.68
C THR A 157 -18.06 12.17 2.75
N GLU A 158 -17.37 13.17 3.29
CA GLU A 158 -16.48 13.00 4.43
C GLU A 158 -17.27 12.62 5.68
N VAL A 159 -16.76 11.65 6.42
CA VAL A 159 -17.33 11.15 7.69
C VAL A 159 -16.24 11.09 8.75
N PRO A 160 -16.58 11.12 10.05
CA PRO A 160 -15.59 10.99 11.11
C PRO A 160 -14.82 9.67 11.02
N LEU A 161 -13.53 9.65 11.40
CA LEU A 161 -12.69 8.45 11.40
C LEU A 161 -13.29 7.32 12.25
N ASN A 162 -13.93 7.65 13.36
CA ASN A 162 -14.61 6.70 14.24
C ASN A 162 -15.92 6.13 13.67
N ALA A 163 -16.32 6.51 12.46
CA ALA A 163 -17.42 5.86 11.75
C ALA A 163 -17.13 4.39 11.42
N LEU A 164 -15.84 4.00 11.42
CA LEU A 164 -15.39 2.61 11.38
C LEU A 164 -14.48 2.34 12.57
N GLU A 165 -14.73 1.24 13.28
CA GLU A 165 -13.97 0.83 14.47
C GLU A 165 -12.47 0.71 14.16
N GLU A 166 -12.13 0.18 12.99
CA GLU A 166 -10.74 0.00 12.52
C GLU A 166 -9.96 1.32 12.36
N TYR A 167 -10.65 2.46 12.25
CA TYR A 167 -10.04 3.79 12.11
C TYR A 167 -10.28 4.70 13.32
N ALA A 168 -11.00 4.22 14.34
CA ALA A 168 -11.32 5.02 15.52
C ALA A 168 -10.08 5.49 16.31
N ALA A 169 -8.98 4.73 16.23
CA ALA A 169 -7.71 5.08 16.87
C ALA A 169 -6.80 5.97 16.01
N PHE A 170 -7.18 6.27 14.76
CA PHE A 170 -6.38 7.14 13.90
C PHE A 170 -6.53 8.59 14.34
N ALA A 171 -5.39 9.28 14.50
CA ALA A 171 -5.41 10.72 14.67
C ALA A 171 -5.72 11.40 13.32
N PRO A 172 -6.56 12.46 13.29
CA PRO A 172 -6.80 13.23 12.07
C PRO A 172 -5.52 13.88 11.54
N GLU A 173 -4.60 14.24 12.40
CA GLU A 173 -3.30 14.80 12.08
C GLU A 173 -2.22 14.28 13.03
N LEU A 174 -1.08 13.90 12.46
CA LEU A 174 0.16 13.51 13.16
C LEU A 174 1.32 14.34 12.61
N VAL A 175 2.15 14.86 13.48
CA VAL A 175 3.37 15.65 13.16
C VAL A 175 4.59 14.99 13.77
#